data_b6472c41869472182fd14fd8b23fbae6
#
_entry.id   b6472c41869472182fd14fd8b23fbae6
#
_cell.length_a   1.000
_cell.length_b   1.000
_cell.length_c   1.000
_cell.angle_alpha   90.00
_cell.angle_beta   90.00
_cell.angle_gamma   90.00
#
_symmetry.space_group_name_H-M   'P 1'
#
loop_
_entity.id
_entity.type
_entity.pdbx_description
1 polymer ?
#
loop_
_entity_poly.entity_id
_entity_poly.type
_entity_poly.pdbx_seq_one_letter_code
_entity_poly.pdbx_strand_id
1 'polypeptide(L)'
;MKPILLTLAAATLALPAVAQDSREMEAHVHGVSKAEIAVEHGVVQINIHAPGMDIVGFEYEATSAEDKDAVEAAIRTFLSPENVVTLPKVAGCRLTEVLAHLHGGDHDHDDAHMEGDHEKHDHEEHAGEGHDHDHDHAEDHAKDDHDHDGHDDHADDAQHSEFHVSYAFACEDEDALTTIVFPFFDRFGNAQEIEAQYVTETGAGQAEITRAAPTLTLE
;
A
#
# COMPACT_ATOMS: atom_id res chain seq x y z
N MET A 1 -18.13 34.17 -62.49
CA MET A 1 -18.47 32.92 -61.82
C MET A 1 -17.38 32.70 -60.79
N LYS A 2 -17.64 32.90 -59.44
CA LYS A 2 -16.69 32.71 -58.39
C LYS A 2 -17.08 31.42 -57.66
N PRO A 3 -16.19 30.42 -57.46
CA PRO A 3 -16.50 29.24 -56.66
C PRO A 3 -16.40 29.56 -55.15
N ILE A 4 -17.45 29.23 -54.44
CA ILE A 4 -17.50 29.29 -52.96
C ILE A 4 -16.91 27.98 -52.44
N LEU A 5 -15.75 28.08 -51.77
CA LEU A 5 -15.17 26.95 -51.00
C LEU A 5 -15.90 26.83 -49.67
N LEU A 6 -16.59 25.71 -49.49
CA LEU A 6 -17.23 25.34 -48.24
C LEU A 6 -16.21 24.60 -47.42
N THR A 7 -15.68 25.19 -46.34
CA THR A 7 -14.81 24.51 -45.37
C THR A 7 -15.66 23.78 -44.32
N LEU A 8 -15.59 22.45 -44.33
CA LEU A 8 -16.22 21.57 -43.34
C LEU A 8 -15.33 21.50 -42.10
N ALA A 9 -15.74 22.12 -41.01
CA ALA A 9 -15.04 22.01 -39.73
C ALA A 9 -15.48 20.68 -39.02
N ALA A 10 -14.56 19.73 -38.90
CA ALA A 10 -14.77 18.54 -38.14
C ALA A 10 -14.49 18.83 -36.65
N ALA A 11 -15.53 18.85 -35.85
CA ALA A 11 -15.39 18.92 -34.36
C ALA A 11 -15.05 17.53 -33.81
N THR A 12 -13.84 17.34 -33.30
CA THR A 12 -13.42 16.16 -32.59
C THR A 12 -13.94 16.25 -31.15
N LEU A 13 -14.90 15.40 -30.80
CA LEU A 13 -15.35 15.19 -29.44
C LEU A 13 -14.26 14.37 -28.69
N ALA A 14 -13.48 15.01 -27.82
CA ALA A 14 -12.62 14.35 -26.88
C ALA A 14 -13.49 13.78 -25.75
N LEU A 15 -13.62 12.45 -25.70
CA LEU A 15 -14.21 11.75 -24.56
C LEU A 15 -13.21 11.78 -23.40
N PRO A 16 -13.63 12.12 -22.16
CA PRO A 16 -12.76 11.97 -21.00
C PRO A 16 -12.49 10.49 -20.79
N ALA A 17 -11.21 10.10 -20.80
CA ALA A 17 -10.78 8.80 -20.32
C ALA A 17 -11.00 8.77 -18.82
N VAL A 18 -11.97 8.01 -18.34
CA VAL A 18 -12.09 7.67 -16.92
C VAL A 18 -10.98 6.67 -16.65
N ALA A 19 -9.91 7.12 -16.00
CA ALA A 19 -8.94 6.21 -15.40
C ALA A 19 -9.69 5.40 -14.32
N GLN A 20 -9.90 4.12 -14.58
CA GLN A 20 -10.32 3.20 -13.53
C GLN A 20 -9.13 3.01 -12.61
N ASP A 21 -9.26 3.53 -11.40
CA ASP A 21 -8.36 3.27 -10.29
C ASP A 21 -8.59 1.80 -9.89
N SER A 22 -7.94 0.88 -10.59
CA SER A 22 -7.92 -0.52 -10.17
C SER A 22 -6.92 -0.63 -9.04
N ARG A 23 -7.40 -0.57 -7.82
CA ARG A 23 -6.66 -0.96 -6.62
C ARG A 23 -6.60 -2.49 -6.53
N GLU A 24 -6.22 -3.13 -7.61
CA GLU A 24 -5.78 -4.51 -7.55
C GLU A 24 -4.34 -4.47 -7.06
N MET A 25 -4.10 -5.04 -5.87
CA MET A 25 -2.73 -5.29 -5.43
C MET A 25 -2.07 -6.16 -6.50
N GLU A 26 -1.07 -5.61 -7.17
CA GLU A 26 -0.32 -6.38 -8.16
C GLU A 26 0.29 -7.61 -7.48
N ALA A 27 0.25 -8.76 -8.15
CA ALA A 27 0.85 -9.98 -7.62
C ALA A 27 2.33 -9.73 -7.30
N HIS A 28 2.70 -9.89 -6.02
CA HIS A 28 4.07 -9.73 -5.56
C HIS A 28 4.93 -10.91 -5.99
N VAL A 29 6.17 -10.62 -6.33
CA VAL A 29 7.21 -11.63 -6.51
C VAL A 29 8.08 -11.63 -5.26
N HIS A 30 8.11 -12.74 -4.52
CA HIS A 30 8.94 -12.85 -3.33
C HIS A 30 10.42 -12.61 -3.67
N GLY A 31 11.08 -11.82 -2.85
CA GLY A 31 12.45 -11.39 -3.08
C GLY A 31 12.56 -10.07 -3.84
N VAL A 32 11.47 -9.56 -4.42
CA VAL A 32 11.46 -8.35 -5.25
C VAL A 32 10.63 -7.25 -4.60
N SER A 33 11.28 -6.18 -4.19
CA SER A 33 10.64 -4.94 -3.75
C SER A 33 10.59 -3.95 -4.91
N LYS A 34 9.69 -2.97 -4.85
CA LYS A 34 9.60 -1.87 -5.84
C LYS A 34 10.03 -0.56 -5.20
N ALA A 35 10.69 0.31 -5.97
CA ALA A 35 11.02 1.67 -5.54
C ALA A 35 10.65 2.69 -6.61
N GLU A 36 9.94 3.73 -6.21
CA GLU A 36 9.66 4.91 -7.03
C GLU A 36 10.43 6.10 -6.48
N ILE A 37 11.24 6.74 -7.34
CA ILE A 37 12.17 7.79 -6.94
C ILE A 37 11.94 9.01 -7.81
N ALA A 38 11.72 10.16 -7.18
CA ALA A 38 11.63 11.46 -7.84
C ALA A 38 12.68 12.40 -7.29
N VAL A 39 13.42 13.05 -8.19
CA VAL A 39 14.44 14.06 -7.86
C VAL A 39 14.12 15.32 -8.65
N GLU A 40 13.59 16.34 -7.97
CA GLU A 40 13.17 17.58 -8.59
C GLU A 40 13.37 18.77 -7.63
N HIS A 41 13.95 19.85 -8.12
CA HIS A 41 14.10 21.12 -7.38
C HIS A 41 14.74 20.98 -5.99
N GLY A 42 15.77 20.12 -5.89
CA GLY A 42 16.46 19.86 -4.63
C GLY A 42 15.65 19.01 -3.64
N VAL A 43 14.55 18.39 -4.06
CA VAL A 43 13.75 17.45 -3.28
C VAL A 43 13.94 16.04 -3.82
N VAL A 44 14.23 15.10 -2.94
CA VAL A 44 14.25 13.66 -3.27
C VAL A 44 13.09 12.99 -2.55
N GLN A 45 12.23 12.34 -3.31
CA GLN A 45 11.16 11.49 -2.79
C GLN A 45 11.46 10.05 -3.16
N ILE A 46 11.34 9.14 -2.20
CA ILE A 46 11.58 7.70 -2.39
C ILE A 46 10.43 6.96 -1.74
N ASN A 47 9.65 6.23 -2.54
CA ASN A 47 8.59 5.33 -2.09
C ASN A 47 9.06 3.90 -2.31
N ILE A 48 8.97 3.05 -1.29
CA ILE A 48 9.35 1.64 -1.35
C ILE A 48 8.15 0.80 -0.96
N HIS A 49 7.87 -0.20 -1.78
CA HIS A 49 6.87 -1.24 -1.57
C HIS A 49 7.61 -2.57 -1.44
N ALA A 50 7.53 -3.19 -0.27
CA ALA A 50 8.28 -4.40 0.03
C ALA A 50 7.36 -5.49 0.59
N PRO A 51 7.28 -6.68 -0.06
CA PRO A 51 6.47 -7.80 0.43
C PRO A 51 6.80 -8.17 1.87
N GLY A 52 5.78 -8.51 2.67
CA GLY A 52 5.96 -8.93 4.07
C GLY A 52 6.94 -10.09 4.21
N MET A 53 6.88 -11.07 3.28
CA MET A 53 7.79 -12.20 3.23
C MET A 53 9.26 -11.79 3.18
N ASP A 54 9.58 -10.71 2.48
CA ASP A 54 10.97 -10.24 2.30
C ASP A 54 11.51 -9.54 3.53
N ILE A 55 10.62 -8.94 4.32
CA ILE A 55 10.96 -8.08 5.46
C ILE A 55 10.90 -8.84 6.78
N VAL A 56 9.77 -9.50 7.05
CA VAL A 56 9.50 -10.20 8.32
C VAL A 56 9.41 -11.72 8.17
N GLY A 57 9.38 -12.25 6.93
CA GLY A 57 9.37 -13.69 6.64
C GLY A 57 7.97 -14.29 6.60
N PHE A 58 6.92 -13.47 6.59
CA PHE A 58 5.53 -13.90 6.44
C PHE A 58 4.70 -12.80 5.76
N GLU A 59 3.50 -13.18 5.24
CA GLU A 59 2.55 -12.26 4.59
C GLU A 59 1.14 -12.36 5.17
N TYR A 60 0.93 -13.27 6.13
CA TYR A 60 -0.33 -13.38 6.85
C TYR A 60 -0.47 -12.27 7.91
N GLU A 61 -1.68 -12.06 8.38
CA GLU A 61 -1.96 -11.11 9.46
C GLU A 61 -1.16 -11.44 10.74
N ALA A 62 -0.43 -10.46 11.27
CA ALA A 62 0.37 -10.60 12.49
C ALA A 62 -0.54 -10.66 13.73
N THR A 63 -0.96 -11.87 14.14
CA THR A 63 -1.86 -12.07 15.29
C THR A 63 -1.10 -12.40 16.57
N SER A 64 0.02 -13.11 16.48
CA SER A 64 0.85 -13.47 17.64
C SER A 64 1.66 -12.27 18.16
N ALA A 65 2.07 -12.31 19.42
CA ALA A 65 2.95 -11.28 19.99
C ALA A 65 4.31 -11.24 19.27
N GLU A 66 4.84 -12.40 18.89
CA GLU A 66 6.11 -12.52 18.17
C GLU A 66 6.04 -11.86 16.77
N ASP A 67 4.96 -12.10 16.03
CA ASP A 67 4.77 -11.50 14.71
C ASP A 67 4.61 -9.97 14.80
N LYS A 68 3.82 -9.50 15.78
CA LYS A 68 3.65 -8.05 16.03
C LYS A 68 4.97 -7.38 16.38
N ASP A 69 5.78 -8.02 17.24
CA ASP A 69 7.11 -7.52 17.59
C ASP A 69 8.04 -7.47 16.37
N ALA A 70 7.95 -8.45 15.45
CA ALA A 70 8.71 -8.49 14.21
C ALA A 70 8.31 -7.33 13.26
N VAL A 71 7.01 -7.12 13.07
CA VAL A 71 6.48 -5.99 12.27
C VAL A 71 6.92 -4.65 12.86
N GLU A 72 6.79 -4.47 14.19
CA GLU A 72 7.21 -3.24 14.84
C GLU A 72 8.73 -3.00 14.72
N ALA A 73 9.54 -4.06 14.81
CA ALA A 73 10.99 -3.96 14.62
C ALA A 73 11.35 -3.57 13.18
N ALA A 74 10.63 -4.10 12.18
CA ALA A 74 10.79 -3.72 10.78
C ALA A 74 10.42 -2.25 10.56
N ILE A 75 9.28 -1.79 11.07
CA ILE A 75 8.86 -0.38 10.98
C ILE A 75 9.91 0.53 11.61
N ARG A 76 10.43 0.20 12.80
CA ARG A 76 11.53 0.97 13.42
C ARG A 76 12.79 1.02 12.56
N THR A 77 13.09 -0.05 11.84
CA THR A 77 14.24 -0.10 10.91
C THR A 77 14.00 0.84 9.74
N PHE A 78 12.80 0.86 9.17
CA PHE A 78 12.41 1.76 8.09
C PHE A 78 12.37 3.24 8.51
N LEU A 79 11.95 3.54 9.74
CA LEU A 79 11.94 4.92 10.26
C LEU A 79 13.34 5.52 10.45
N SER A 80 14.40 4.73 10.28
CA SER A 80 15.80 5.16 10.27
C SER A 80 16.37 5.06 8.84
N PRO A 81 16.26 6.13 8.01
CA PRO A 81 16.56 6.08 6.57
C PRO A 81 17.92 5.51 6.24
N GLU A 82 18.93 5.75 7.08
CA GLU A 82 20.31 5.25 6.92
C GLU A 82 20.42 3.72 6.90
N ASN A 83 19.39 3.00 7.35
CA ASN A 83 19.29 1.55 7.24
C ASN A 83 18.81 1.09 5.87
N VAL A 84 18.19 1.97 5.09
CA VAL A 84 17.45 1.66 3.87
C VAL A 84 18.06 2.33 2.65
N VAL A 85 18.30 3.64 2.74
CA VAL A 85 18.85 4.46 1.66
C VAL A 85 19.97 5.38 2.18
N THR A 86 20.97 5.64 1.35
CA THR A 86 22.04 6.58 1.64
C THR A 86 22.29 7.44 0.41
N LEU A 87 22.21 8.75 0.60
CA LEU A 87 22.46 9.77 -0.41
C LEU A 87 23.91 10.30 -0.29
N PRO A 88 24.53 10.82 -1.37
CA PRO A 88 25.86 11.40 -1.33
C PRO A 88 25.94 12.54 -0.34
N LYS A 89 26.92 12.51 0.55
CA LYS A 89 27.10 13.57 1.57
C LYS A 89 27.32 14.95 0.97
N VAL A 90 27.92 15.00 -0.23
CA VAL A 90 28.20 16.24 -0.95
C VAL A 90 26.92 16.93 -1.42
N ALA A 91 25.83 16.20 -1.60
CA ALA A 91 24.54 16.77 -1.96
C ALA A 91 23.86 17.50 -0.79
N GLY A 92 24.36 17.35 0.46
CA GLY A 92 23.86 18.07 1.63
C GLY A 92 22.39 17.77 1.96
N CYS A 93 21.94 16.53 1.70
CA CYS A 93 20.54 16.12 1.89
C CYS A 93 20.21 15.94 3.37
N ARG A 94 19.08 16.46 3.79
CA ARG A 94 18.48 16.25 5.12
C ARG A 94 17.09 15.66 5.00
N LEU A 95 16.77 14.70 5.84
CA LEU A 95 15.42 14.12 5.93
C LEU A 95 14.42 15.20 6.34
N THR A 96 13.30 15.28 5.64
CA THR A 96 12.18 16.17 5.94
C THR A 96 10.93 15.41 6.35
N GLU A 97 10.75 14.18 5.83
CA GLU A 97 9.61 13.34 6.14
C GLU A 97 10.01 11.87 6.06
N VAL A 98 9.43 11.05 6.93
CA VAL A 98 9.51 9.59 6.89
C VAL A 98 8.18 9.02 7.33
N LEU A 99 7.68 8.03 6.56
CA LEU A 99 6.51 7.24 6.88
C LEU A 99 6.82 5.77 6.61
N ALA A 100 6.40 4.88 7.49
CA ALA A 100 6.49 3.44 7.28
C ALA A 100 5.31 2.75 7.96
N HIS A 101 4.61 1.89 7.23
CA HIS A 101 3.52 1.09 7.76
C HIS A 101 3.42 -0.24 7.02
N LEU A 102 2.78 -1.22 7.65
CA LEU A 102 2.37 -2.47 7.02
C LEU A 102 0.98 -2.28 6.45
N HIS A 103 0.81 -2.52 5.15
CA HIS A 103 -0.48 -2.65 4.52
C HIS A 103 -0.84 -4.13 4.49
N GLY A 104 -1.90 -4.51 5.18
CA GLY A 104 -2.41 -5.89 5.22
C GLY A 104 -3.72 -5.96 4.44
N GLY A 105 -4.06 -7.15 3.91
CA GLY A 105 -5.24 -7.37 3.09
C GLY A 105 -6.59 -7.27 3.80
N ASP A 106 -6.67 -6.83 5.05
CA ASP A 106 -7.93 -6.49 5.71
C ASP A 106 -8.26 -5.01 5.54
N HIS A 107 -9.49 -4.76 5.18
CA HIS A 107 -10.08 -3.44 5.03
C HIS A 107 -9.87 -2.64 6.29
N ASP A 108 -8.90 -1.73 6.29
CA ASP A 108 -8.80 -0.65 7.25
C ASP A 108 -10.05 0.23 7.10
N HIS A 109 -11.13 -0.18 7.75
CA HIS A 109 -12.19 0.72 8.12
C HIS A 109 -11.67 1.61 9.27
N ASP A 110 -10.74 2.50 8.95
CA ASP A 110 -10.50 3.69 9.74
C ASP A 110 -11.72 4.62 9.60
N ASP A 111 -12.85 4.13 10.09
CA ASP A 111 -13.94 4.97 10.53
C ASP A 111 -13.42 5.74 11.76
N ALA A 112 -12.75 6.85 11.50
CA ALA A 112 -12.58 7.91 12.46
C ALA A 112 -13.98 8.45 12.80
N HIS A 113 -14.73 7.69 13.58
CA HIS A 113 -15.91 8.21 14.23
C HIS A 113 -15.46 9.28 15.22
N MET A 114 -15.56 10.54 14.76
CA MET A 114 -15.63 11.68 15.63
C MET A 114 -16.73 11.37 16.65
N GLU A 115 -16.32 11.17 17.89
CA GLU A 115 -17.25 11.08 19.02
C GLU A 115 -18.01 12.41 19.10
N GLY A 116 -19.21 12.40 18.50
CA GLY A 116 -20.24 13.39 18.79
C GLY A 116 -20.82 13.06 20.16
N ASP A 117 -20.71 14.01 21.08
CA ASP A 117 -21.37 14.02 22.37
C ASP A 117 -22.83 13.52 22.26
N HIS A 118 -23.09 12.30 22.72
CA HIS A 118 -24.44 11.85 23.01
C HIS A 118 -24.74 12.08 24.48
N GLU A 119 -25.53 13.12 24.71
CA GLU A 119 -26.19 13.41 25.99
C GLU A 119 -26.92 12.16 26.51
N LYS A 120 -26.66 11.88 27.77
CA LYS A 120 -27.31 10.80 28.53
C LYS A 120 -28.82 11.04 28.61
N HIS A 121 -29.61 10.20 27.98
CA HIS A 121 -31.02 10.06 28.28
C HIS A 121 -31.19 9.02 29.37
N ASP A 122 -31.54 9.50 30.57
CA ASP A 122 -32.09 8.72 31.68
C ASP A 122 -33.43 8.10 31.25
N HIS A 123 -33.50 6.78 31.20
CA HIS A 123 -34.76 6.07 31.11
C HIS A 123 -35.06 5.41 32.46
N GLU A 124 -36.11 5.96 33.09
CA GLU A 124 -36.72 5.46 34.28
C GLU A 124 -37.29 4.04 34.08
N GLU A 125 -37.23 3.29 35.17
CA GLU A 125 -37.68 1.91 35.33
C GLU A 125 -39.21 1.80 35.05
N HIS A 126 -39.61 0.88 34.19
CA HIS A 126 -40.96 0.32 34.19
C HIS A 126 -40.88 -1.20 34.42
N ALA A 127 -41.28 -1.57 35.67
CA ALA A 127 -41.69 -2.91 36.02
C ALA A 127 -43.08 -3.19 35.46
N GLY A 128 -43.32 -4.38 34.90
CA GLY A 128 -44.70 -4.77 34.54
C GLY A 128 -44.76 -6.03 33.68
N GLU A 129 -44.97 -7.13 34.35
CA GLU A 129 -45.89 -8.24 34.06
C GLU A 129 -45.63 -9.17 32.85
N GLY A 130 -45.54 -10.44 33.22
CA GLY A 130 -45.35 -11.61 32.37
C GLY A 130 -46.52 -11.90 31.42
N HIS A 131 -46.18 -12.48 30.29
CA HIS A 131 -47.10 -13.28 29.52
C HIS A 131 -46.38 -14.55 29.06
N ASP A 132 -46.80 -15.68 29.68
CA ASP A 132 -46.61 -17.03 29.20
C ASP A 132 -47.38 -17.22 27.90
N HIS A 133 -46.73 -17.63 26.85
CA HIS A 133 -47.38 -18.24 25.69
C HIS A 133 -46.65 -19.56 25.35
N ASP A 134 -47.26 -20.64 25.87
CA ASP A 134 -47.09 -22.01 25.36
C ASP A 134 -47.66 -22.07 23.95
N HIS A 135 -46.87 -22.43 22.96
CA HIS A 135 -47.34 -22.95 21.68
C HIS A 135 -46.58 -24.22 21.35
N ASP A 136 -47.20 -25.36 21.75
CA ASP A 136 -47.01 -26.65 21.14
C ASP A 136 -47.49 -26.62 19.68
N HIS A 137 -46.58 -26.81 18.73
CA HIS A 137 -46.90 -27.29 17.39
C HIS A 137 -45.90 -28.38 17.02
N ALA A 138 -46.29 -29.61 17.31
CA ALA A 138 -45.82 -30.78 16.57
C ALA A 138 -46.57 -30.86 15.25
N GLU A 139 -45.87 -30.76 14.12
CA GLU A 139 -46.31 -31.42 12.86
C GLU A 139 -45.10 -31.60 11.93
N ASP A 140 -44.93 -32.84 11.60
CA ASP A 140 -44.18 -33.48 10.53
C ASP A 140 -44.04 -32.64 9.26
N HIS A 141 -42.82 -32.34 8.84
CA HIS A 141 -42.53 -32.08 7.43
C HIS A 141 -41.34 -32.91 6.95
N ALA A 142 -41.70 -33.72 5.94
CA ALA A 142 -40.89 -34.62 5.18
C ALA A 142 -39.59 -33.99 4.67
N LYS A 143 -38.59 -34.85 4.59
CA LYS A 143 -37.29 -34.64 3.96
C LYS A 143 -37.50 -34.27 2.49
N ASP A 144 -37.07 -33.07 2.11
CA ASP A 144 -36.59 -32.78 0.76
C ASP A 144 -35.09 -32.63 0.84
N ASP A 145 -34.41 -33.63 0.29
CA ASP A 145 -32.97 -33.63 0.04
C ASP A 145 -32.70 -32.59 -1.06
N HIS A 146 -32.35 -31.38 -0.67
CA HIS A 146 -31.71 -30.45 -1.56
C HIS A 146 -30.20 -30.58 -1.37
N ASP A 147 -29.60 -31.43 -2.23
CA ASP A 147 -28.17 -31.38 -2.51
C ASP A 147 -27.84 -29.97 -3.06
N HIS A 148 -27.47 -29.08 -2.18
CA HIS A 148 -26.71 -27.89 -2.55
C HIS A 148 -25.26 -28.33 -2.62
N ASP A 149 -24.82 -28.70 -3.81
CA ASP A 149 -23.40 -28.61 -4.16
C ASP A 149 -23.00 -27.16 -3.95
N GLY A 150 -22.55 -26.86 -2.73
CA GLY A 150 -21.90 -25.63 -2.37
C GLY A 150 -20.59 -25.58 -3.13
N HIS A 151 -20.55 -24.78 -4.17
CA HIS A 151 -19.31 -24.25 -4.70
C HIS A 151 -18.78 -23.25 -3.67
N ASP A 152 -18.12 -23.75 -2.64
CA ASP A 152 -17.19 -22.99 -1.82
C ASP A 152 -15.85 -22.90 -2.58
N ASP A 153 -15.89 -22.35 -3.79
CA ASP A 153 -14.70 -21.73 -4.37
C ASP A 153 -14.51 -20.35 -3.70
N HIS A 154 -14.36 -20.36 -2.37
CA HIS A 154 -13.58 -19.35 -1.74
C HIS A 154 -12.13 -19.68 -2.11
N ALA A 155 -11.68 -19.19 -3.28
CA ALA A 155 -10.27 -18.95 -3.45
C ALA A 155 -9.86 -18.23 -2.17
N ASP A 156 -8.99 -18.87 -1.38
CA ASP A 156 -8.24 -18.19 -0.32
C ASP A 156 -7.59 -17.01 -1.05
N ASP A 157 -8.21 -15.82 -0.97
CA ASP A 157 -7.53 -14.56 -1.21
C ASP A 157 -6.44 -14.53 -0.15
N ALA A 158 -5.29 -15.08 -0.52
CA ALA A 158 -4.12 -15.07 0.34
C ALA A 158 -3.84 -13.59 0.60
N GLN A 159 -4.22 -13.15 1.79
CA GLN A 159 -3.99 -11.80 2.23
C GLN A 159 -2.49 -11.58 2.28
N HIS A 160 -1.98 -10.89 1.27
CA HIS A 160 -0.58 -10.53 1.18
C HIS A 160 -0.37 -9.22 1.92
N SER A 161 0.58 -9.21 2.83
CA SER A 161 1.00 -7.97 3.49
C SER A 161 2.19 -7.33 2.77
N GLU A 162 2.21 -6.01 2.73
CA GLU A 162 3.27 -5.23 2.10
C GLU A 162 3.66 -4.04 2.98
N PHE A 163 4.94 -3.79 3.12
CA PHE A 163 5.44 -2.59 3.78
C PHE A 163 5.47 -1.43 2.77
N HIS A 164 4.79 -0.35 3.11
CA HIS A 164 4.85 0.91 2.40
C HIS A 164 5.72 1.89 3.17
N VAL A 165 6.73 2.40 2.51
CA VAL A 165 7.73 3.30 3.12
C VAL A 165 7.92 4.52 2.22
N SER A 166 7.84 5.69 2.79
CA SER A 166 8.09 6.95 2.10
C SER A 166 9.15 7.76 2.80
N TYR A 167 10.09 8.30 2.03
CA TYR A 167 11.08 9.25 2.47
C TYR A 167 11.01 10.52 1.63
N ALA A 168 11.15 11.70 2.27
CA ALA A 168 11.40 12.94 1.59
C ALA A 168 12.68 13.59 2.17
N PHE A 169 13.56 14.02 1.27
CA PHE A 169 14.78 14.74 1.62
C PHE A 169 14.82 16.09 0.91
N ALA A 170 15.37 17.11 1.58
CA ALA A 170 15.75 18.36 0.95
C ALA A 170 17.27 18.38 0.82
N CYS A 171 17.78 18.57 -0.39
CA CYS A 171 19.19 18.59 -0.74
C CYS A 171 19.63 20.00 -1.09
N GLU A 172 20.87 20.38 -0.68
CA GLU A 172 21.45 21.70 -0.96
C GLU A 172 22.06 21.77 -2.36
N ASP A 173 22.56 20.65 -2.88
CA ASP A 173 23.19 20.51 -4.18
C ASP A 173 22.63 19.29 -4.91
N GLU A 174 21.64 19.52 -5.78
CA GLU A 174 20.99 18.48 -6.55
C GLU A 174 21.92 17.86 -7.61
N ASP A 175 22.79 18.67 -8.20
CA ASP A 175 23.77 18.22 -9.21
C ASP A 175 24.77 17.21 -8.63
N ALA A 176 24.98 17.27 -7.31
CA ALA A 176 25.83 16.32 -6.59
C ALA A 176 25.15 15.01 -6.24
N LEU A 177 23.82 14.90 -6.47
CA LEU A 177 23.03 13.70 -6.23
C LEU A 177 23.13 12.76 -7.43
N THR A 178 24.24 12.07 -7.58
CA THR A 178 24.51 11.18 -8.72
C THR A 178 24.22 9.72 -8.46
N THR A 179 24.08 9.33 -7.19
CA THR A 179 23.87 7.94 -6.80
C THR A 179 22.99 7.81 -5.56
N ILE A 180 22.28 6.70 -5.44
CA ILE A 180 21.58 6.28 -4.23
C ILE A 180 22.07 4.88 -3.86
N VAL A 181 22.55 4.70 -2.62
CA VAL A 181 22.97 3.39 -2.12
C VAL A 181 21.87 2.81 -1.24
N PHE A 182 21.64 1.50 -1.33
CA PHE A 182 20.61 0.78 -0.59
C PHE A 182 21.22 -0.21 0.42
N PRO A 183 21.51 0.24 1.69
CA PRO A 183 21.85 -0.67 2.78
C PRO A 183 20.69 -1.62 3.16
N PHE A 184 19.53 -1.43 2.58
CA PHE A 184 18.31 -2.22 2.71
C PHE A 184 18.58 -3.73 2.77
N PHE A 185 19.42 -4.25 1.87
CA PHE A 185 19.74 -5.66 1.80
C PHE A 185 20.53 -6.19 3.00
N ASP A 186 21.23 -5.33 3.75
CA ASP A 186 21.95 -5.71 4.97
C ASP A 186 21.00 -5.90 6.14
N ARG A 187 19.81 -5.31 6.06
CA ARG A 187 18.77 -5.36 7.09
C ARG A 187 17.76 -6.47 6.84
N PHE A 188 17.41 -6.70 5.56
CA PHE A 188 16.36 -7.62 5.16
C PHE A 188 16.96 -8.78 4.34
N GLY A 189 17.19 -9.91 5.05
CA GLY A 189 17.94 -11.05 4.50
C GLY A 189 17.21 -11.77 3.36
N ASN A 190 15.88 -11.71 3.32
CA ASN A 190 15.05 -12.36 2.30
C ASN A 190 14.90 -11.52 1.04
N ALA A 191 15.07 -10.20 1.12
CA ALA A 191 15.03 -9.31 -0.03
C ALA A 191 16.25 -9.56 -0.94
N GLN A 192 16.03 -9.70 -2.23
CA GLN A 192 17.08 -10.01 -3.23
C GLN A 192 17.26 -8.88 -4.23
N GLU A 193 16.17 -8.20 -4.58
CA GLU A 193 16.13 -7.19 -5.62
C GLU A 193 15.19 -6.04 -5.26
N ILE A 194 15.52 -4.86 -5.77
CA ILE A 194 14.63 -3.70 -5.82
C ILE A 194 14.52 -3.28 -7.28
N GLU A 195 13.31 -3.39 -7.85
CA GLU A 195 12.97 -2.80 -9.14
C GLU A 195 12.71 -1.31 -8.94
N ALA A 196 13.65 -0.47 -9.34
CA ALA A 196 13.55 0.98 -9.20
C ALA A 196 13.08 1.64 -10.49
N GLN A 197 12.10 2.53 -10.37
CA GLN A 197 11.74 3.52 -11.38
C GLN A 197 12.13 4.90 -10.85
N TYR A 198 12.80 5.71 -11.67
CA TYR A 198 13.20 7.03 -11.24
C TYR A 198 12.94 8.10 -12.30
N VAL A 199 12.69 9.31 -11.82
CA VAL A 199 12.58 10.52 -12.62
C VAL A 199 13.47 11.59 -12.01
N THR A 200 14.19 12.31 -12.87
CA THR A 200 15.03 13.47 -12.53
C THR A 200 14.67 14.63 -13.46
N GLU A 201 15.23 15.80 -13.24
CA GLU A 201 15.07 16.93 -14.18
C GLU A 201 15.61 16.63 -15.58
N THR A 202 16.57 15.71 -15.70
CA THR A 202 17.23 15.36 -16.97
C THR A 202 16.56 14.18 -17.69
N GLY A 203 15.76 13.38 -17.01
CA GLY A 203 15.11 12.22 -17.62
C GLY A 203 14.47 11.26 -16.64
N ALA A 204 14.08 10.11 -17.15
CA ALA A 204 13.52 9.02 -16.39
C ALA A 204 14.17 7.70 -16.78
N GLY A 205 14.26 6.76 -15.84
CA GLY A 205 14.87 5.46 -16.06
C GLY A 205 14.31 4.38 -15.15
N GLN A 206 14.79 3.16 -15.39
CA GLN A 206 14.52 1.98 -14.57
C GLN A 206 15.83 1.27 -14.29
N ALA A 207 15.95 0.65 -13.13
CA ALA A 207 17.12 -0.10 -12.74
C ALA A 207 16.74 -1.29 -11.82
N GLU A 208 17.46 -2.38 -11.97
CA GLU A 208 17.45 -3.51 -11.05
C GLU A 208 18.59 -3.31 -10.05
N ILE A 209 18.25 -3.18 -8.77
CA ILE A 209 19.21 -3.00 -7.68
C ILE A 209 19.24 -4.30 -6.90
N THR A 210 20.40 -4.90 -6.76
CA THR A 210 20.54 -6.19 -6.10
C THR A 210 21.50 -6.11 -4.91
N ARG A 211 21.49 -7.13 -4.07
CA ARG A 211 22.45 -7.27 -2.98
C ARG A 211 23.91 -7.18 -3.43
N ALA A 212 24.23 -7.69 -4.63
CA ALA A 212 25.57 -7.64 -5.19
C ALA A 212 25.93 -6.26 -5.79
N ALA A 213 24.93 -5.49 -6.19
CA ALA A 213 25.06 -4.16 -6.78
C ALA A 213 24.03 -3.21 -6.15
N PRO A 214 24.21 -2.81 -4.86
CA PRO A 214 23.20 -2.09 -4.09
C PRO A 214 23.21 -0.58 -4.37
N THR A 215 23.55 -0.16 -5.59
CA THR A 215 23.69 1.26 -5.95
C THR A 215 22.94 1.57 -7.22
N LEU A 216 22.02 2.54 -7.14
CA LEU A 216 21.41 3.19 -8.28
C LEU A 216 22.27 4.36 -8.72
N THR A 217 22.58 4.47 -10.01
CA THR A 217 23.18 5.67 -10.60
C THR A 217 22.05 6.48 -11.27
N LEU A 218 21.96 7.75 -10.93
CA LEU A 218 21.04 8.72 -11.54
C LEU A 218 21.77 9.38 -12.71
N GLU A 219 21.20 9.31 -13.91
CA GLU A 219 21.74 9.91 -15.15
C GLU A 219 20.91 11.12 -15.57
#